data_22b424dffada4bce02d7e97d310cd171
#
_entry.id   22b424dffada4bce02d7e97d310cd171
#
_cell.length_a   1.000
_cell.length_b   1.000
_cell.length_c   1.000
_cell.angle_alpha   90.00
_cell.angle_beta   90.00
_cell.angle_gamma   90.00
#
_symmetry.space_group_name_H-M   'P 1'
#
loop_
_entity.id
_entity.type
_entity.pdbx_description
1 polymer ?
#
loop_
_entity_poly.entity_id
_entity_poly.type
_entity_poly.pdbx_seq_one_letter_code
_entity_poly.pdbx_strand_id
1 'polypeptide(L)'
;MRSLLLTAMCLTVSLTLLACSNQQADSTDPNKEPTIEVPVALLAFTASGNKEKSWRTVVEGNKLSIEAEFLEPTTIVVVGSATTEGVEYESTVNGQPIILNIRKNICIDDNGYQNELTATLSYAGKAYDGCAITGAMETAPT
;
A
#
# COMPACT_ATOMS: atom_id res chain seq x y z
N MET A 1 43.73 -47.72 -35.88
CA MET A 1 45.01 -47.62 -35.16
C MET A 1 44.86 -46.67 -34.00
N ARG A 2 44.97 -47.24 -32.80
CA ARG A 2 45.64 -46.68 -31.61
C ARG A 2 45.07 -45.31 -31.10
N SER A 3 44.73 -45.09 -29.86
CA SER A 3 45.07 -45.69 -28.56
C SER A 3 44.24 -44.88 -27.57
N LEU A 4 43.44 -45.49 -26.75
CA LEU A 4 43.60 -45.73 -25.32
C LEU A 4 44.34 -44.64 -24.53
N LEU A 5 43.65 -44.08 -23.54
CA LEU A 5 44.00 -43.96 -22.11
C LEU A 5 42.95 -43.11 -21.42
N LEU A 6 42.05 -43.68 -20.72
CA LEU A 6 41.92 -43.88 -19.28
C LEU A 6 42.74 -42.91 -18.40
N THR A 7 42.05 -42.03 -17.71
CA THR A 7 42.31 -41.77 -16.32
C THR A 7 41.03 -41.34 -15.60
N ALA A 8 40.60 -42.24 -14.74
CA ALA A 8 39.66 -41.97 -13.67
C ALA A 8 40.39 -41.25 -12.54
N MET A 9 39.78 -40.27 -11.93
CA MET A 9 40.09 -39.89 -10.55
C MET A 9 38.93 -39.06 -10.02
N CYS A 10 38.09 -39.74 -9.23
CA CYS A 10 37.93 -39.57 -7.79
C CYS A 10 37.51 -38.16 -7.34
N LEU A 11 36.21 -38.11 -6.98
CA LEU A 11 35.72 -37.91 -5.60
C LEU A 11 36.27 -36.70 -4.85
N THR A 12 35.42 -35.73 -4.65
CA THR A 12 35.03 -35.40 -3.26
C THR A 12 33.76 -34.58 -3.29
N VAL A 13 32.67 -35.18 -2.83
CA VAL A 13 31.45 -34.54 -2.43
C VAL A 13 31.74 -33.78 -1.15
N SER A 14 31.83 -32.47 -1.23
CA SER A 14 31.78 -31.63 -0.03
C SER A 14 30.39 -31.02 0.05
N LEU A 15 29.51 -31.69 0.78
CA LEU A 15 28.28 -31.13 1.30
C LEU A 15 28.62 -30.05 2.33
N THR A 16 28.69 -28.79 1.93
CA THR A 16 28.64 -27.71 2.88
C THR A 16 27.18 -27.28 3.02
N LEU A 17 26.54 -27.81 4.06
CA LEU A 17 25.31 -27.27 4.63
C LEU A 17 25.62 -25.88 5.18
N LEU A 18 25.37 -24.86 4.40
CA LEU A 18 25.22 -23.49 4.93
C LEU A 18 23.83 -23.43 5.56
N ALA A 19 23.77 -23.74 6.84
CA ALA A 19 22.68 -23.34 7.70
C ALA A 19 22.71 -21.82 7.78
N CYS A 20 21.82 -21.14 7.03
CA CYS A 20 21.47 -19.76 7.32
C CYS A 20 20.71 -19.76 8.64
N SER A 21 21.44 -19.58 9.73
CA SER A 21 20.88 -19.19 11.00
C SER A 21 20.34 -17.75 10.82
N ASN A 22 19.03 -17.62 10.72
CA ASN A 22 18.36 -16.37 11.05
C ASN A 22 18.65 -16.11 12.53
N GLN A 23 19.70 -15.36 12.80
CA GLN A 23 19.87 -14.75 14.11
C GLN A 23 18.88 -13.60 14.19
N GLN A 24 17.70 -13.95 14.66
CA GLN A 24 16.77 -13.06 15.28
C GLN A 24 17.50 -12.49 16.50
N ALA A 25 17.91 -11.24 16.42
CA ALA A 25 18.46 -10.52 17.56
C ALA A 25 17.33 -10.40 18.59
N ASP A 26 17.34 -11.26 19.57
CA ASP A 26 16.53 -11.21 20.74
C ASP A 26 17.03 -10.03 21.61
N SER A 27 16.43 -8.87 21.40
CA SER A 27 16.52 -7.75 22.36
C SER A 27 15.37 -7.91 23.33
N THR A 28 15.57 -8.72 24.33
CA THR A 28 14.64 -8.85 25.44
C THR A 28 14.74 -7.61 26.32
N ASP A 29 14.04 -6.56 25.94
CA ASP A 29 13.67 -5.46 26.82
C ASP A 29 12.32 -5.83 27.46
N PRO A 30 12.26 -6.14 28.76
CA PRO A 30 11.04 -6.64 29.41
C PRO A 30 9.95 -5.58 29.54
N ASN A 31 10.14 -4.38 29.00
CA ASN A 31 9.21 -3.25 29.13
C ASN A 31 8.74 -2.69 27.77
N LYS A 32 9.05 -3.36 26.66
CA LYS A 32 8.54 -2.97 25.36
C LYS A 32 7.28 -3.77 25.06
N GLU A 33 6.14 -3.13 25.24
CA GLU A 33 4.84 -3.58 24.75
C GLU A 33 4.98 -3.93 23.25
N PRO A 34 4.53 -5.11 22.78
CA PRO A 34 4.66 -5.49 21.39
C PRO A 34 3.85 -4.50 20.55
N THR A 35 4.55 -3.59 19.90
CA THR A 35 3.94 -2.74 18.87
C THR A 35 3.60 -3.63 17.70
N ILE A 36 2.34 -4.01 17.56
CA ILE A 36 1.84 -4.71 16.39
C ILE A 36 1.84 -3.65 15.28
N GLU A 37 2.88 -3.64 14.45
CA GLU A 37 2.87 -2.88 13.21
C GLU A 37 1.83 -3.50 12.28
N VAL A 38 0.62 -2.96 12.27
CA VAL A 38 -0.40 -3.33 11.28
C VAL A 38 0.12 -2.86 9.91
N PRO A 39 0.22 -3.74 8.92
CA PRO A 39 0.62 -3.34 7.57
C PRO A 39 -0.26 -2.18 7.10
N VAL A 40 0.34 -1.09 6.62
CA VAL A 40 -0.38 0.12 6.18
C VAL A 40 -1.46 -0.21 5.13
N ALA A 41 -1.24 -1.24 4.32
CA ALA A 41 -2.21 -1.74 3.35
C ALA A 41 -3.49 -2.35 3.97
N LEU A 42 -3.53 -2.60 5.27
CA LEU A 42 -4.70 -3.11 6.00
C LEU A 42 -5.41 -2.02 6.81
N LEU A 43 -4.87 -0.81 6.84
CA LEU A 43 -5.53 0.32 7.50
C LEU A 43 -6.71 0.80 6.67
N ALA A 44 -7.75 1.24 7.36
CA ALA A 44 -8.84 1.94 6.71
C ALA A 44 -8.50 3.43 6.59
N PHE A 45 -8.94 4.05 5.50
CA PHE A 45 -8.79 5.48 5.25
C PHE A 45 -10.08 6.07 4.68
N THR A 46 -10.35 7.30 5.05
CA THR A 46 -11.34 8.13 4.38
C THR A 46 -10.62 9.31 3.74
N ALA A 47 -10.83 9.52 2.44
CA ALA A 47 -10.24 10.63 1.71
C ALA A 47 -11.30 11.41 0.96
N SER A 48 -11.13 12.72 0.84
CA SER A 48 -12.06 13.60 0.13
C SER A 48 -11.38 14.85 -0.40
N GLY A 49 -11.97 15.43 -1.44
CA GLY A 49 -11.54 16.69 -2.01
C GLY A 49 -12.70 17.34 -2.78
N ASN A 50 -12.64 18.66 -2.95
CA ASN A 50 -13.68 19.44 -3.63
C ASN A 50 -13.15 20.65 -4.43
N LYS A 51 -11.83 20.77 -4.60
CA LYS A 51 -11.20 21.91 -5.30
C LYS A 51 -11.67 22.07 -6.76
N GLU A 52 -11.71 20.97 -7.51
CA GLU A 52 -12.14 20.98 -8.90
C GLU A 52 -13.51 20.33 -9.05
N LYS A 53 -13.64 19.14 -8.48
CA LYS A 53 -14.86 18.34 -8.42
C LYS A 53 -14.91 17.63 -7.10
N SER A 54 -16.10 17.55 -6.53
CA SER A 54 -16.30 16.85 -5.27
C SER A 54 -16.09 15.35 -5.44
N TRP A 55 -15.33 14.77 -4.53
CA TRP A 55 -15.15 13.34 -4.45
C TRP A 55 -14.89 12.89 -3.01
N ARG A 56 -15.27 11.68 -2.72
CA ARG A 56 -15.02 11.00 -1.46
C ARG A 56 -14.72 9.53 -1.71
N THR A 57 -13.78 8.99 -0.97
CA THR A 57 -13.46 7.57 -0.99
C THR A 57 -13.31 7.04 0.43
N VAL A 58 -13.70 5.79 0.62
CA VAL A 58 -13.44 5.02 1.83
C VAL A 58 -12.78 3.73 1.44
N VAL A 59 -11.61 3.46 1.99
CA VAL A 59 -10.91 2.19 1.80
C VAL A 59 -10.93 1.40 3.09
N GLU A 60 -11.29 0.12 3.01
CA GLU A 60 -11.26 -0.86 4.09
C GLU A 60 -10.68 -2.17 3.57
N GLY A 61 -9.48 -2.50 4.01
CA GLY A 61 -8.75 -3.66 3.50
C GLY A 61 -8.53 -3.55 1.99
N ASN A 62 -9.16 -4.42 1.21
CA ASN A 62 -9.08 -4.42 -0.25
C ASN A 62 -10.31 -3.87 -0.95
N LYS A 63 -11.20 -3.19 -0.24
CA LYS A 63 -12.40 -2.56 -0.81
C LYS A 63 -12.26 -1.05 -0.81
N LEU A 64 -12.55 -0.43 -1.94
CA LEU A 64 -12.60 1.01 -2.12
C LEU A 64 -14.00 1.40 -2.55
N SER A 65 -14.69 2.16 -1.72
CA SER A 65 -15.96 2.82 -2.05
C SER A 65 -15.68 4.23 -2.55
N ILE A 66 -16.32 4.62 -3.63
CA ILE A 66 -16.09 5.89 -4.32
C ILE A 66 -17.42 6.59 -4.56
N GLU A 67 -17.49 7.86 -4.17
CA GLU A 67 -18.55 8.80 -4.47
C GLU A 67 -17.90 10.03 -5.09
N ALA A 68 -18.21 10.37 -6.33
CA ALA A 68 -17.59 11.49 -7.04
C ALA A 68 -18.53 12.08 -8.09
N GLU A 69 -18.41 13.37 -8.35
CA GLU A 69 -19.21 14.03 -9.41
C GLU A 69 -18.93 13.52 -10.83
N PHE A 70 -17.78 12.90 -11.02
CA PHE A 70 -17.33 12.41 -12.33
C PHE A 70 -17.47 10.89 -12.49
N LEU A 71 -18.00 10.19 -11.49
CA LEU A 71 -18.15 8.73 -11.48
C LEU A 71 -19.39 8.35 -10.68
N GLU A 72 -20.19 7.44 -11.22
CA GLU A 72 -21.31 6.85 -10.47
C GLU A 72 -20.81 6.18 -9.19
N PRO A 73 -21.51 6.31 -8.06
CA PRO A 73 -21.13 5.69 -6.80
C PRO A 73 -20.87 4.18 -6.98
N THR A 74 -19.71 3.73 -6.57
CA THR A 74 -19.28 2.35 -6.80
C THR A 74 -18.38 1.85 -5.67
N THR A 75 -18.36 0.53 -5.50
CA THR A 75 -17.40 -0.15 -4.61
C THR A 75 -16.64 -1.19 -5.43
N ILE A 76 -15.34 -1.13 -5.36
CA ILE A 76 -14.43 -1.98 -6.15
C ILE A 76 -13.41 -2.66 -5.26
N VAL A 77 -12.84 -3.75 -5.77
CA VAL A 77 -11.67 -4.39 -5.16
C VAL A 77 -10.42 -3.68 -5.65
N VAL A 78 -9.53 -3.36 -4.74
CA VAL A 78 -8.25 -2.69 -5.01
C VAL A 78 -7.06 -3.53 -4.56
N VAL A 79 -5.92 -3.29 -5.17
CA VAL A 79 -4.62 -3.78 -4.71
C VAL A 79 -3.91 -2.63 -4.01
N GLY A 80 -3.56 -2.84 -2.74
CA GLY A 80 -2.84 -1.86 -1.93
C GLY A 80 -1.34 -2.13 -1.93
N SER A 81 -0.54 -1.10 -2.15
CA SER A 81 0.92 -1.14 -2.10
C SER A 81 1.43 -0.10 -1.11
N ALA A 82 2.15 -0.55 -0.06
CA ALA A 82 2.77 0.34 0.90
C ALA A 82 4.10 0.88 0.35
N THR A 83 4.34 2.16 0.56
CA THR A 83 5.59 2.86 0.23
C THR A 83 6.15 3.52 1.49
N THR A 84 7.38 4.05 1.42
CA THR A 84 7.97 4.82 2.53
C THR A 84 7.20 6.12 2.83
N GLU A 85 6.48 6.65 1.84
CA GLU A 85 5.75 7.92 1.93
C GLU A 85 4.27 7.74 2.26
N GLY A 86 3.71 6.53 2.06
CA GLY A 86 2.30 6.29 2.28
C GLY A 86 1.82 4.97 1.68
N VAL A 87 0.62 4.99 1.11
CA VAL A 87 -0.01 3.83 0.48
C VAL A 87 -0.67 4.23 -0.84
N GLU A 88 -0.62 3.33 -1.81
CA GLU A 88 -1.29 3.44 -3.09
C GLU A 88 -2.27 2.28 -3.26
N TYR A 89 -3.48 2.58 -3.72
CA TYR A 89 -4.51 1.61 -4.04
C TYR A 89 -4.87 1.73 -5.51
N GLU A 90 -4.78 0.63 -6.23
CA GLU A 90 -5.00 0.57 -7.68
C GLU A 90 -6.15 -0.35 -8.05
N SER A 91 -6.90 0.02 -9.07
CA SER A 91 -7.93 -0.80 -9.71
C SER A 91 -8.32 -0.25 -11.08
N THR A 92 -9.42 -0.76 -11.62
CA THR A 92 -10.01 -0.32 -12.89
C THR A 92 -11.52 -0.15 -12.71
N VAL A 93 -12.07 0.96 -13.19
CA VAL A 93 -13.51 1.25 -13.22
C VAL A 93 -13.89 1.65 -14.64
N ASN A 94 -14.92 1.00 -15.20
CA ASN A 94 -15.39 1.26 -16.58
C ASN A 94 -14.25 1.18 -17.62
N GLY A 95 -13.29 0.25 -17.43
CA GLY A 95 -12.14 0.11 -18.32
C GLY A 95 -11.06 1.19 -18.18
N GLN A 96 -11.20 2.10 -17.22
CA GLN A 96 -10.23 3.16 -16.94
C GLN A 96 -9.48 2.90 -15.63
N PRO A 97 -8.18 3.16 -15.58
CA PRO A 97 -7.42 3.03 -14.35
C PRO A 97 -7.91 4.04 -13.30
N ILE A 98 -7.98 3.59 -12.05
CA ILE A 98 -8.24 4.40 -10.88
C ILE A 98 -7.16 4.12 -9.83
N ILE A 99 -6.60 5.20 -9.28
CA ILE A 99 -5.50 5.13 -8.31
C ILE A 99 -5.82 6.11 -7.18
N LEU A 100 -5.82 5.61 -5.94
CA LEU A 100 -5.88 6.44 -4.75
C LEU A 100 -4.50 6.41 -4.07
N ASN A 101 -3.84 7.55 -4.05
CA ASN A 101 -2.59 7.76 -3.34
C ASN A 101 -2.85 8.47 -2.03
N ILE A 102 -2.37 7.91 -0.90
CA ILE A 102 -2.44 8.53 0.42
C ILE A 102 -1.01 8.68 0.95
N ARG A 103 -0.63 9.89 1.35
CA ARG A 103 0.72 10.22 1.80
C ARG A 103 0.73 10.85 3.17
N LYS A 104 1.80 10.63 3.93
CA LYS A 104 2.04 11.21 5.26
C LYS A 104 2.50 12.67 5.15
N ASN A 105 1.63 13.53 4.66
CA ASN A 105 1.87 14.97 4.57
C ASN A 105 0.66 15.70 5.15
N ILE A 106 0.92 16.79 5.86
CA ILE A 106 -0.14 17.65 6.35
C ILE A 106 -0.93 18.22 5.17
N CYS A 107 -2.24 18.14 5.29
CA CYS A 107 -3.21 18.65 4.32
C CYS A 107 -4.14 19.66 5.01
N ILE A 108 -4.33 20.82 4.40
CA ILE A 108 -5.36 21.79 4.82
C ILE A 108 -6.53 21.65 3.84
N ASP A 109 -7.69 21.28 4.34
CA ASP A 109 -8.89 21.17 3.52
C ASP A 109 -9.50 22.56 3.18
N ASP A 110 -10.54 22.57 2.38
CA ASP A 110 -11.15 23.82 1.92
C ASP A 110 -11.89 24.59 3.04
N ASN A 111 -12.16 23.95 4.16
CA ASN A 111 -12.71 24.58 5.36
C ASN A 111 -11.62 25.10 6.30
N GLY A 112 -10.36 24.90 5.97
CA GLY A 112 -9.20 25.30 6.77
C GLY A 112 -8.82 24.31 7.89
N TYR A 113 -9.40 23.12 7.92
CA TYR A 113 -9.02 22.09 8.89
C TYR A 113 -7.74 21.38 8.44
N GLN A 114 -6.87 21.14 9.41
CA GLN A 114 -5.62 20.43 9.20
C GLN A 114 -5.83 18.93 9.37
N ASN A 115 -5.48 18.17 8.35
CA ASN A 115 -5.46 16.71 8.34
C ASN A 115 -4.01 16.20 8.27
N GLU A 116 -3.75 15.02 8.79
CA GLU A 116 -2.41 14.43 8.83
C GLU A 116 -1.94 13.85 7.50
N LEU A 117 -2.87 13.61 6.58
CA LEU A 117 -2.61 12.92 5.33
C LEU A 117 -3.10 13.73 4.14
N THR A 118 -2.34 13.72 3.06
CA THR A 118 -2.80 14.13 1.73
C THR A 118 -3.35 12.93 0.97
N ALA A 119 -4.30 13.18 0.08
CA ALA A 119 -4.81 12.19 -0.85
C ALA A 119 -4.83 12.75 -2.27
N THR A 120 -4.60 11.89 -3.25
CA THR A 120 -4.81 12.19 -4.66
C THR A 120 -5.57 11.03 -5.29
N LEU A 121 -6.75 11.31 -5.84
CA LEU A 121 -7.54 10.36 -6.61
C LEU A 121 -7.31 10.59 -8.09
N SER A 122 -6.74 9.62 -8.79
CA SER A 122 -6.53 9.66 -10.23
C SER A 122 -7.56 8.76 -10.93
N TYR A 123 -8.27 9.29 -11.92
CA TYR A 123 -9.22 8.55 -12.73
C TYR A 123 -9.21 9.05 -14.17
N ALA A 124 -9.15 8.12 -15.11
CA ALA A 124 -9.16 8.41 -16.56
C ALA A 124 -8.12 9.47 -16.97
N GLY A 125 -6.93 9.45 -16.40
CA GLY A 125 -5.84 10.38 -16.70
C GLY A 125 -5.94 11.75 -16.04
N LYS A 126 -6.93 11.99 -15.16
CA LYS A 126 -7.06 13.20 -14.34
C LYS A 126 -6.76 12.90 -12.88
N ALA A 127 -6.07 13.82 -12.22
CA ALA A 127 -5.78 13.75 -10.78
C ALA A 127 -6.63 14.81 -10.03
N TYR A 128 -7.18 14.41 -8.90
CA TYR A 128 -8.00 15.23 -8.01
C TYR A 128 -7.38 15.19 -6.62
N ASP A 129 -6.93 16.35 -6.16
CA ASP A 129 -6.29 16.49 -4.86
C ASP A 129 -7.30 16.59 -3.73
N GLY A 130 -6.91 16.12 -2.55
CA GLY A 130 -7.71 16.17 -1.35
C GLY A 130 -6.91 15.83 -0.10
N CYS A 131 -7.62 15.68 1.01
CA CYS A 131 -7.08 15.27 2.29
C CYS A 131 -7.57 13.88 2.66
N ALA A 132 -6.84 13.21 3.54
CA ALA A 132 -7.25 11.93 4.09
C ALA A 132 -7.07 11.87 5.61
N ILE A 133 -7.83 11.00 6.22
CA ILE A 133 -7.74 10.62 7.62
C ILE A 133 -7.71 9.11 7.77
N THR A 134 -7.12 8.63 8.82
CA THR A 134 -7.16 7.21 9.18
C THR A 134 -8.55 6.83 9.68
N GLY A 135 -9.04 5.68 9.25
CA GLY A 135 -10.36 5.14 9.60
C GLY A 135 -11.36 5.22 8.46
N ALA A 136 -12.34 4.31 8.49
CA ALA A 136 -13.50 4.32 7.62
C ALA A 136 -14.59 5.14 8.28
N MET A 137 -14.98 6.26 7.68
CA MET A 137 -16.09 7.08 8.15
C MET A 137 -17.27 6.98 7.19
N GLU A 138 -18.46 6.76 7.73
CA GLU A 138 -19.69 6.68 6.93
C GLU A 138 -20.12 8.05 6.41
N THR A 139 -19.74 9.13 7.11
CA THR A 139 -20.05 10.51 6.70
C THR A 139 -18.76 11.26 6.41
N ALA A 140 -18.80 12.17 5.42
CA ALA A 140 -17.69 13.07 5.19
C ALA A 140 -17.46 13.92 6.45
N PRO A 141 -16.21 14.19 6.85
CA PRO A 141 -15.92 15.18 7.87
C PRO A 141 -16.48 16.53 7.38
N THR A 142 -17.35 17.11 8.20
CA THR A 142 -17.97 18.43 7.95
C THR A 142 -17.03 19.51 8.39
#